data_a7e9b3b1e48874e5a6ac2ec077a8c0bb
#
_entry.id   a7e9b3b1e48874e5a6ac2ec077a8c0bb
#
_cell.length_a   1.000
_cell.length_b   1.000
_cell.length_c   1.000
_cell.angle_alpha   90.00
_cell.angle_beta   90.00
_cell.angle_gamma   90.00
#
_symmetry.space_group_name_H-M   'P 1'
#
loop_
_entity.id
_entity.type
_entity.pdbx_description
1 polymer ?
#
loop_
_entity_poly.entity_id
_entity_poly.type
_entity_poly.pdbx_seq_one_letter_code
_entity_poly.pdbx_strand_id
1 'polypeptide(L)'
;EYSMYEEMCKCSELFTKFGGHPMAAGLSLPQENVEPFRQKINEYASLTDDDLVPKIHIDVPMPVDYVSMRLVSEFSVLAPFGKDNPKPVFADKNLRVSRMWIVGKNNNVLRLSLISSYGTPINAIYFGDIESFFDYIRQRFGTDALEAAQRGRFNNIVLSVVYSPKINVFRENESLQFEIQYYK
;
A
#
# COMPACT_ATOMS: atom_id res chain seq x y z
N GLU A 1 -13.13 -2.40 -14.20
CA GLU A 1 -11.68 -2.17 -14.36
C GLU A 1 -11.43 -1.51 -15.72
N TYR A 2 -10.68 -0.42 -15.78
CA TYR A 2 -10.39 0.30 -17.00
C TYR A 2 -9.25 -0.37 -17.76
N SER A 3 -9.53 -0.85 -18.99
CA SER A 3 -8.53 -1.49 -19.85
C SER A 3 -7.93 -0.48 -20.80
N MET A 4 -6.68 -0.10 -20.59
CA MET A 4 -5.96 0.82 -21.49
C MET A 4 -5.94 0.32 -22.94
N TYR A 5 -5.79 -0.99 -23.15
CA TYR A 5 -5.78 -1.58 -24.48
C TYR A 5 -7.13 -1.47 -25.18
N GLU A 6 -8.23 -1.80 -24.51
CA GLU A 6 -9.59 -1.72 -25.09
C GLU A 6 -9.98 -0.27 -25.40
N GLU A 7 -9.63 0.66 -24.54
CA GLU A 7 -9.88 2.09 -24.79
C GLU A 7 -9.07 2.59 -25.99
N MET A 8 -7.82 2.16 -26.13
CA MET A 8 -7.01 2.47 -27.30
C MET A 8 -7.60 1.88 -28.58
N CYS A 9 -8.17 0.68 -28.54
CA CYS A 9 -8.83 0.07 -29.71
C CYS A 9 -9.93 0.95 -30.31
N LYS A 10 -10.63 1.75 -29.47
CA LYS A 10 -11.67 2.68 -29.91
C LYS A 10 -11.12 3.87 -30.74
N CYS A 11 -9.79 4.09 -30.71
CA CYS A 11 -9.11 5.15 -31.41
C CYS A 11 -8.10 4.62 -32.46
N SER A 12 -8.23 3.35 -32.82
CA SER A 12 -7.23 2.61 -33.62
C SER A 12 -6.95 3.24 -34.99
N GLU A 13 -7.88 3.96 -35.58
CA GLU A 13 -7.74 4.66 -36.86
C GLU A 13 -6.73 5.82 -36.82
N LEU A 14 -6.36 6.30 -35.63
CA LEU A 14 -5.37 7.37 -35.46
C LEU A 14 -3.94 6.85 -35.36
N PHE A 15 -3.75 5.53 -35.23
CA PHE A 15 -2.47 4.91 -34.94
C PHE A 15 -1.84 4.28 -36.18
N THR A 16 -0.52 4.29 -36.20
CA THR A 16 0.25 3.48 -37.16
C THR A 16 0.60 2.11 -36.62
N LYS A 17 0.80 2.01 -35.28
CA LYS A 17 1.00 0.78 -34.53
C LYS A 17 0.46 0.95 -33.13
N PHE A 18 -0.11 -0.09 -32.58
CA PHE A 18 -0.46 -0.16 -31.17
C PHE A 18 -0.55 -1.62 -30.69
N GLY A 19 -0.45 -1.81 -29.39
CA GLY A 19 -0.58 -3.10 -28.74
C GLY A 19 -0.40 -2.98 -27.24
N GLY A 20 -0.77 -4.02 -26.51
CA GLY A 20 -0.61 -4.02 -25.06
C GLY A 20 -1.54 -4.97 -24.34
N HIS A 21 -1.69 -4.69 -23.05
CA HIS A 21 -2.54 -5.39 -22.11
C HIS A 21 -3.44 -4.38 -21.38
N PRO A 22 -4.46 -4.82 -20.63
CA PRO A 22 -5.33 -3.90 -19.88
C PRO A 22 -4.59 -2.87 -19.03
N MET A 23 -3.45 -3.26 -18.41
CA MET A 23 -2.68 -2.41 -17.51
C MET A 23 -1.50 -1.67 -18.15
N ALA A 24 -1.13 -2.01 -19.39
CA ALA A 24 -0.02 -1.36 -20.09
C ALA A 24 -0.19 -1.49 -21.58
N ALA A 25 -0.26 -0.35 -22.27
CA ALA A 25 -0.39 -0.32 -23.71
C ALA A 25 0.56 0.73 -24.32
N GLY A 26 1.01 0.46 -25.55
CA GLY A 26 1.89 1.33 -26.30
C GLY A 26 1.36 1.58 -27.68
N LEU A 27 1.64 2.76 -28.21
CA LEU A 27 1.20 3.17 -29.56
C LEU A 27 2.25 4.00 -30.28
N SER A 28 2.12 4.06 -31.59
CA SER A 28 2.79 5.04 -32.47
C SER A 28 1.73 5.72 -33.32
N LEU A 29 1.81 7.03 -33.43
CA LEU A 29 0.89 7.81 -34.26
C LEU A 29 1.61 8.98 -34.93
N PRO A 30 1.11 9.50 -36.05
CA PRO A 30 1.58 10.74 -36.67
C PRO A 30 1.40 11.93 -35.72
N GLN A 31 2.28 12.92 -35.84
CA GLN A 31 2.25 14.11 -34.98
C GLN A 31 0.91 14.86 -35.03
N GLU A 32 0.31 14.93 -36.19
CA GLU A 32 -1.00 15.55 -36.44
C GLU A 32 -2.16 14.86 -35.73
N ASN A 33 -1.98 13.58 -35.38
CA ASN A 33 -3.00 12.79 -34.70
C ASN A 33 -2.90 12.85 -33.13
N VAL A 34 -1.88 13.53 -32.59
CA VAL A 34 -1.69 13.60 -31.13
C VAL A 34 -2.88 14.28 -30.43
N GLU A 35 -3.28 15.45 -30.97
CA GLU A 35 -4.39 16.19 -30.37
C GLU A 35 -5.76 15.55 -30.63
N PRO A 36 -6.07 15.07 -31.84
CA PRO A 36 -7.26 14.26 -32.09
C PRO A 36 -7.36 13.03 -31.15
N PHE A 37 -6.25 12.31 -30.93
CA PHE A 37 -6.23 11.18 -30.01
C PHE A 37 -6.54 11.60 -28.57
N ARG A 38 -5.90 12.68 -28.08
CA ARG A 38 -6.16 13.20 -26.72
C ARG A 38 -7.64 13.54 -26.52
N GLN A 39 -8.25 14.20 -27.47
CA GLN A 39 -9.66 14.55 -27.40
C GLN A 39 -10.53 13.29 -27.39
N LYS A 40 -10.31 12.39 -28.35
CA LYS A 40 -11.13 11.20 -28.52
C LYS A 40 -11.04 10.21 -27.36
N ILE A 41 -9.83 9.98 -26.81
CA ILE A 41 -9.67 9.09 -25.66
C ILE A 41 -10.35 9.65 -24.39
N ASN A 42 -10.34 10.97 -24.21
CA ASN A 42 -11.06 11.61 -23.11
C ASN A 42 -12.59 11.58 -23.31
N GLU A 43 -13.06 11.71 -24.55
CA GLU A 43 -14.47 11.67 -24.89
C GLU A 43 -15.08 10.26 -24.67
N TYR A 44 -14.28 9.21 -24.93
CA TYR A 44 -14.67 7.82 -24.70
C TYR A 44 -14.48 7.34 -23.27
N ALA A 45 -13.71 8.06 -22.44
CA ALA A 45 -13.48 7.68 -21.06
C ALA A 45 -14.79 7.74 -20.26
N SER A 46 -15.21 6.59 -19.76
CA SER A 46 -16.40 6.44 -18.92
C SER A 46 -16.07 6.42 -17.41
N LEU A 47 -14.85 6.85 -17.05
CA LEU A 47 -14.39 6.87 -15.66
C LEU A 47 -15.12 7.95 -14.86
N THR A 48 -15.50 7.58 -13.65
CA THR A 48 -16.05 8.48 -12.64
C THR A 48 -15.03 8.74 -11.53
N ASP A 49 -15.26 9.75 -10.69
CA ASP A 49 -14.39 10.01 -9.53
C ASP A 49 -14.29 8.78 -8.60
N ASP A 50 -15.34 7.97 -8.49
CA ASP A 50 -15.36 6.74 -7.71
C ASP A 50 -14.43 5.65 -8.29
N ASP A 51 -14.23 5.65 -9.61
CA ASP A 51 -13.30 4.71 -10.27
C ASP A 51 -11.83 5.09 -10.03
N LEU A 52 -11.57 6.36 -9.73
CA LEU A 52 -10.24 6.88 -9.42
C LEU A 52 -9.85 6.71 -7.96
N VAL A 53 -10.80 6.34 -7.09
CA VAL A 53 -10.50 6.05 -5.68
C VAL A 53 -9.82 4.69 -5.56
N PRO A 54 -8.59 4.63 -5.04
CA PRO A 54 -7.91 3.36 -4.83
C PRO A 54 -8.70 2.45 -3.89
N LYS A 55 -9.06 1.26 -4.37
CA LYS A 55 -9.74 0.23 -3.57
C LYS A 55 -8.72 -0.71 -2.97
N ILE A 56 -8.81 -0.94 -1.66
CA ILE A 56 -7.96 -1.88 -0.94
C ILE A 56 -8.75 -3.16 -0.74
N HIS A 57 -8.22 -4.26 -1.25
CA HIS A 57 -8.76 -5.58 -0.96
C HIS A 57 -8.15 -6.10 0.33
N ILE A 58 -8.99 -6.51 1.27
CA ILE A 58 -8.61 -7.12 2.54
C ILE A 58 -9.17 -8.53 2.53
N ASP A 59 -8.28 -9.54 2.57
CA ASP A 59 -8.71 -10.94 2.54
C ASP A 59 -9.46 -11.31 3.81
N VAL A 60 -8.92 -10.92 4.96
CA VAL A 60 -9.56 -11.17 6.27
C VAL A 60 -9.28 -10.01 7.22
N PRO A 61 -10.30 -9.43 7.89
CA PRO A 61 -10.10 -8.60 9.07
C PRO A 61 -9.56 -9.46 10.21
N MET A 62 -8.25 -9.40 10.46
CA MET A 62 -7.59 -10.24 11.46
C MET A 62 -6.81 -9.37 12.44
N PRO A 63 -7.13 -9.44 13.76
CA PRO A 63 -6.34 -8.78 14.78
C PRO A 63 -4.90 -9.29 14.80
N VAL A 64 -3.95 -8.39 14.96
CA VAL A 64 -2.50 -8.71 14.99
C VAL A 64 -2.14 -9.76 16.04
N ASP A 65 -2.91 -9.85 17.12
CA ASP A 65 -2.71 -10.82 18.22
C ASP A 65 -2.95 -12.28 17.79
N TYR A 66 -3.68 -12.53 16.71
CA TYR A 66 -3.85 -13.88 16.14
C TYR A 66 -2.67 -14.30 15.27
N VAL A 67 -1.82 -13.36 14.88
CA VAL A 67 -0.68 -13.67 14.01
C VAL A 67 0.42 -14.34 14.82
N SER A 68 0.76 -15.56 14.44
CA SER A 68 1.87 -16.32 15.02
C SER A 68 2.92 -16.64 13.96
N MET A 69 4.14 -16.99 14.40
CA MET A 69 5.20 -17.49 13.52
C MET A 69 4.73 -18.70 12.71
N ARG A 70 3.99 -19.60 13.36
CA ARG A 70 3.42 -20.78 12.70
C ARG A 70 2.45 -20.40 11.58
N LEU A 71 1.49 -19.51 11.85
CA LEU A 71 0.53 -19.06 10.86
C LEU A 71 1.23 -18.45 9.63
N VAL A 72 2.24 -17.59 9.88
CA VAL A 72 2.99 -16.95 8.79
C VAL A 72 3.81 -17.98 8.00
N SER A 73 4.36 -18.99 8.64
CA SER A 73 5.05 -20.10 7.97
C SER A 73 4.11 -20.92 7.09
N GLU A 74 2.87 -21.13 7.55
CA GLU A 74 1.85 -21.85 6.79
C GLU A 74 1.44 -21.10 5.50
N PHE A 75 1.60 -19.78 5.42
CA PHE A 75 1.37 -19.02 4.17
C PHE A 75 2.31 -19.41 3.02
N SER A 76 3.43 -20.08 3.31
CA SER A 76 4.31 -20.62 2.27
C SER A 76 3.61 -21.59 1.32
N VAL A 77 2.55 -22.26 1.77
CA VAL A 77 1.73 -23.15 0.94
C VAL A 77 1.00 -22.40 -0.17
N LEU A 78 0.74 -21.10 0.03
CA LEU A 78 0.09 -20.23 -0.94
C LEU A 78 1.05 -19.72 -2.03
N ALA A 79 2.36 -19.90 -1.85
CA ALA A 79 3.37 -19.44 -2.80
C ALA A 79 3.35 -20.29 -4.09
N PRO A 80 3.84 -19.75 -5.25
CA PRO A 80 4.49 -18.46 -5.40
C PRO A 80 3.50 -17.27 -5.48
N PHE A 81 3.83 -16.18 -4.82
CA PHE A 81 3.06 -14.96 -4.91
C PHE A 81 3.42 -14.15 -6.16
N GLY A 82 2.43 -13.49 -6.75
CA GLY A 82 2.58 -12.68 -7.96
C GLY A 82 1.32 -11.89 -8.28
N LYS A 83 1.19 -11.45 -9.54
CA LYS A 83 0.09 -10.58 -9.98
C LYS A 83 -1.30 -11.19 -9.72
N ASP A 84 -1.49 -12.46 -10.06
CA ASP A 84 -2.78 -13.16 -9.96
C ASP A 84 -2.92 -14.01 -8.67
N ASN A 85 -1.88 -13.99 -7.83
CA ASN A 85 -1.86 -14.61 -6.51
C ASN A 85 -1.11 -13.68 -5.53
N PRO A 86 -1.72 -12.57 -5.11
CA PRO A 86 -1.07 -11.63 -4.20
C PRO A 86 -0.86 -12.23 -2.81
N LYS A 87 0.06 -11.64 -2.05
CA LYS A 87 0.23 -12.01 -0.65
C LYS A 87 -1.03 -11.70 0.14
N PRO A 88 -1.40 -12.54 1.11
CA PRO A 88 -2.53 -12.28 1.98
C PRO A 88 -2.44 -10.93 2.69
N VAL A 89 -3.54 -10.20 2.71
CA VAL A 89 -3.66 -8.86 3.26
C VAL A 89 -4.72 -8.86 4.36
N PHE A 90 -4.33 -8.37 5.51
CA PHE A 90 -5.15 -8.34 6.71
C PHE A 90 -5.37 -6.91 7.20
N ALA A 91 -6.36 -6.72 8.07
CA ALA A 91 -6.60 -5.42 8.68
C ALA A 91 -6.87 -5.56 10.18
N ASP A 92 -6.38 -4.57 10.92
CA ASP A 92 -6.66 -4.41 12.34
C ASP A 92 -6.87 -2.95 12.71
N LYS A 93 -7.53 -2.71 13.84
CA LYS A 93 -7.92 -1.39 14.33
C LYS A 93 -7.36 -1.14 15.72
N ASN A 94 -7.31 0.14 16.09
CA ASN A 94 -6.96 0.56 17.46
C ASN A 94 -5.55 0.17 17.89
N LEU A 95 -4.62 0.14 16.96
CA LEU A 95 -3.20 -0.08 17.26
C LEU A 95 -2.58 1.23 17.74
N ARG A 96 -2.15 1.27 18.99
CA ARG A 96 -1.51 2.46 19.56
C ARG A 96 -0.05 2.54 19.14
N VAL A 97 0.36 3.70 18.65
CA VAL A 97 1.76 3.94 18.31
C VAL A 97 2.55 4.23 19.59
N SER A 98 3.54 3.40 19.90
CA SER A 98 4.46 3.64 21.02
C SER A 98 5.69 4.40 20.57
N ARG A 99 6.20 4.11 19.38
CA ARG A 99 7.35 4.78 18.78
C ARG A 99 7.33 4.68 17.27
N MET A 100 7.88 5.69 16.58
CA MET A 100 8.16 5.64 15.14
C MET A 100 9.50 6.31 14.83
N TRP A 101 10.24 5.74 13.87
CA TRP A 101 11.53 6.28 13.43
C TRP A 101 11.88 5.84 12.03
N ILE A 102 12.61 6.69 11.32
CA ILE A 102 13.08 6.40 9.97
C ILE A 102 14.35 5.55 10.02
N VAL A 103 14.44 4.57 9.13
CA VAL A 103 15.59 3.69 8.97
C VAL A 103 15.89 3.47 7.48
N GLY A 104 16.97 2.73 7.22
CA GLY A 104 17.44 2.43 5.87
C GLY A 104 18.48 3.41 5.39
N LYS A 105 19.34 2.95 4.46
CA LYS A 105 20.45 3.75 3.91
C LYS A 105 19.97 5.05 3.24
N ASN A 106 18.78 5.03 2.68
CA ASN A 106 18.18 6.15 1.95
C ASN A 106 17.06 6.85 2.76
N ASN A 107 16.92 6.57 4.05
CA ASN A 107 15.84 7.11 4.90
C ASN A 107 14.42 6.88 4.33
N ASN A 108 14.21 5.75 3.70
CA ASN A 108 13.00 5.41 2.94
C ASN A 108 12.14 4.34 3.61
N VAL A 109 12.41 4.00 4.85
CA VAL A 109 11.64 3.01 5.60
C VAL A 109 11.24 3.59 6.94
N LEU A 110 9.94 3.61 7.24
CA LEU A 110 9.44 3.97 8.56
C LEU A 110 9.25 2.70 9.39
N ARG A 111 9.92 2.63 10.55
CA ARG A 111 9.66 1.61 11.56
C ARG A 111 8.69 2.14 12.59
N LEU A 112 7.77 1.28 12.99
CA LEU A 112 6.80 1.57 14.03
C LEU A 112 6.84 0.46 15.08
N SER A 113 6.86 0.87 16.35
CA SER A 113 6.48 0.01 17.46
C SER A 113 5.02 0.31 17.79
N LEU A 114 4.18 -0.68 17.62
CA LEU A 114 2.75 -0.58 17.90
C LEU A 114 2.40 -1.43 19.11
N ILE A 115 1.28 -1.14 19.71
CA ILE A 115 0.72 -1.94 20.83
C ILE A 115 -0.73 -2.26 20.44
N SER A 116 -1.06 -3.54 20.46
CA SER A 116 -2.41 -4.01 20.18
C SER A 116 -3.41 -3.62 21.27
N SER A 117 -4.69 -3.83 21.02
CA SER A 117 -5.74 -3.63 22.02
C SER A 117 -5.59 -4.51 23.26
N TYR A 118 -4.88 -5.64 23.14
CA TYR A 118 -4.59 -6.55 24.24
C TYR A 118 -3.22 -6.29 24.90
N GLY A 119 -2.50 -5.24 24.47
CA GLY A 119 -1.21 -4.86 25.04
C GLY A 119 0.00 -5.56 24.40
N THR A 120 -0.19 -6.34 23.35
CA THR A 120 0.90 -7.02 22.65
C THR A 120 1.76 -6.03 21.88
N PRO A 121 3.10 -6.02 22.09
CA PRO A 121 4.00 -5.18 21.31
C PRO A 121 4.20 -5.76 19.89
N ILE A 122 4.16 -4.88 18.89
CA ILE A 122 4.22 -5.24 17.47
C ILE A 122 5.28 -4.42 16.78
N ASN A 123 6.13 -5.09 16.01
CA ASN A 123 7.10 -4.45 15.14
C ASN A 123 6.53 -4.33 13.72
N ALA A 124 6.33 -3.10 13.27
CA ALA A 124 5.84 -2.83 11.94
C ALA A 124 6.82 -2.00 11.11
N ILE A 125 6.70 -2.13 9.80
CA ILE A 125 7.44 -1.34 8.82
C ILE A 125 6.48 -0.79 7.76
N TYR A 126 6.82 0.38 7.23
CA TYR A 126 6.11 1.02 6.15
C TYR A 126 7.10 1.53 5.11
N PHE A 127 6.85 1.20 3.83
CA PHE A 127 7.72 1.53 2.68
C PHE A 127 7.14 2.62 1.78
N GLY A 128 5.97 3.16 2.09
CA GLY A 128 5.32 4.20 1.30
C GLY A 128 5.91 5.60 1.55
N ASP A 129 5.16 6.61 1.14
CA ASP A 129 5.53 8.01 1.34
C ASP A 129 5.48 8.38 2.83
N ILE A 130 6.67 8.55 3.42
CA ILE A 130 6.82 8.84 4.86
C ILE A 130 6.36 10.26 5.19
N GLU A 131 6.56 11.23 4.30
CA GLU A 131 6.11 12.61 4.54
C GLU A 131 4.58 12.67 4.54
N SER A 132 3.92 12.06 3.58
CA SER A 132 2.46 11.93 3.58
C SER A 132 1.93 11.21 4.83
N PHE A 133 2.67 10.21 5.34
CA PHE A 133 2.34 9.56 6.61
C PHE A 133 2.43 10.53 7.79
N PHE A 134 3.52 11.30 7.87
CA PHE A 134 3.69 12.29 8.93
C PHE A 134 2.67 13.43 8.85
N ASP A 135 2.34 13.87 7.64
CA ASP A 135 1.30 14.89 7.43
C ASP A 135 -0.07 14.39 7.89
N TYR A 136 -0.42 13.15 7.60
CA TYR A 136 -1.62 12.53 8.13
C TYR A 136 -1.63 12.53 9.67
N ILE A 137 -0.52 12.16 10.31
CA ILE A 137 -0.41 12.18 11.78
C ILE A 137 -0.53 13.61 12.33
N ARG A 138 0.15 14.59 11.71
CA ARG A 138 0.07 16.02 12.12
C ARG A 138 -1.36 16.54 12.06
N GLN A 139 -2.05 16.27 10.96
CA GLN A 139 -3.42 16.73 10.73
C GLN A 139 -4.41 16.12 11.72
N ARG A 140 -4.24 14.84 12.06
CA ARG A 140 -5.21 14.11 12.87
C ARG A 140 -4.93 14.16 14.37
N PHE A 141 -3.68 14.18 14.79
CA PHE A 141 -3.26 14.04 16.19
C PHE A 141 -2.41 15.22 16.68
N GLY A 142 -1.97 16.11 15.79
CA GLY A 142 -1.14 17.26 16.11
C GLY A 142 0.37 16.98 16.02
N THR A 143 1.13 18.06 15.89
CA THR A 143 2.62 17.99 15.78
C THR A 143 3.25 17.43 17.04
N ASP A 144 2.75 17.80 18.22
CA ASP A 144 3.28 17.36 19.52
C ASP A 144 3.19 15.82 19.67
N ALA A 145 2.09 15.22 19.19
CA ALA A 145 1.90 13.77 19.20
C ALA A 145 2.91 13.06 18.29
N LEU A 146 3.16 13.61 17.09
CA LEU A 146 4.18 13.09 16.18
C LEU A 146 5.57 13.14 16.82
N GLU A 147 5.98 14.28 17.34
CA GLU A 147 7.28 14.43 18.01
C GLU A 147 7.42 13.52 19.23
N ALA A 148 6.36 13.37 20.02
CA ALA A 148 6.35 12.47 21.16
C ALA A 148 6.57 11.01 20.70
N ALA A 149 5.87 10.58 19.66
CA ALA A 149 6.03 9.23 19.10
C ALA A 149 7.43 9.00 18.51
N GLN A 150 8.01 9.99 17.82
CA GLN A 150 9.38 9.89 17.31
C GLN A 150 10.41 9.75 18.43
N ARG A 151 10.19 10.40 19.56
CA ARG A 151 11.05 10.30 20.76
C ARG A 151 10.71 9.09 21.64
N GLY A 152 9.73 8.27 21.28
CA GLY A 152 9.26 7.14 22.09
C GLY A 152 8.61 7.55 23.41
N ARG A 153 7.98 8.74 23.44
CA ARG A 153 7.24 9.26 24.60
C ARG A 153 5.76 8.93 24.47
N PHE A 154 5.05 9.06 25.57
CA PHE A 154 3.59 8.89 25.57
C PHE A 154 2.93 9.83 24.56
N ASN A 155 2.01 9.29 23.77
CA ASN A 155 1.23 9.99 22.76
C ASN A 155 -0.15 9.33 22.63
N ASN A 156 -1.05 9.98 21.92
CA ASN A 156 -2.44 9.55 21.69
C ASN A 156 -2.69 8.99 20.29
N ILE A 157 -1.64 8.66 19.52
CA ILE A 157 -1.77 8.17 18.15
C ILE A 157 -2.30 6.74 18.16
N VAL A 158 -3.43 6.55 17.50
CA VAL A 158 -4.07 5.24 17.30
C VAL A 158 -4.38 5.07 15.82
N LEU A 159 -3.94 3.97 15.24
CA LEU A 159 -4.08 3.68 13.83
C LEU A 159 -4.94 2.44 13.59
N SER A 160 -5.70 2.47 12.51
CA SER A 160 -6.17 1.28 11.82
C SER A 160 -5.21 1.01 10.68
N VAL A 161 -4.81 -0.24 10.49
CA VAL A 161 -3.81 -0.60 9.48
C VAL A 161 -4.28 -1.75 8.61
N VAL A 162 -3.85 -1.71 7.36
CA VAL A 162 -3.88 -2.87 6.47
C VAL A 162 -2.45 -3.36 6.35
N TYR A 163 -2.24 -4.66 6.58
CA TYR A 163 -0.91 -5.21 6.73
C TYR A 163 -0.75 -6.61 6.14
N SER A 164 0.49 -6.97 5.82
CA SER A 164 0.90 -8.35 5.54
C SER A 164 1.97 -8.75 6.55
N PRO A 165 1.77 -9.83 7.32
CA PRO A 165 2.77 -10.31 8.26
C PRO A 165 3.86 -11.09 7.55
N LYS A 166 5.09 -10.99 8.05
CA LYS A 166 6.23 -11.76 7.57
C LYS A 166 7.16 -12.16 8.71
N ILE A 167 7.93 -13.21 8.48
CA ILE A 167 9.05 -13.59 9.34
C ILE A 167 10.26 -12.78 8.89
N ASN A 168 10.81 -12.00 9.80
CA ASN A 168 12.06 -11.27 9.60
C ASN A 168 13.19 -12.02 10.28
N VAL A 169 14.24 -12.34 9.53
CA VAL A 169 15.45 -12.99 10.04
C VAL A 169 16.57 -11.97 10.14
N PHE A 170 17.05 -11.72 11.34
CA PHE A 170 18.18 -10.82 11.57
C PHE A 170 19.18 -11.46 12.54
N ARG A 171 20.43 -11.67 12.11
CA ARG A 171 21.49 -12.32 12.89
C ARG A 171 21.01 -13.64 13.52
N GLU A 172 20.41 -14.51 12.70
CA GLU A 172 19.86 -15.81 13.09
C GLU A 172 18.62 -15.76 14.03
N ASN A 173 18.17 -14.57 14.42
CA ASN A 173 16.95 -14.42 15.21
C ASN A 173 15.74 -14.17 14.29
N GLU A 174 14.74 -15.00 14.43
CA GLU A 174 13.45 -14.86 13.76
C GLU A 174 12.49 -14.03 14.59
N SER A 175 11.77 -13.14 13.94
CA SER A 175 10.75 -12.32 14.59
C SER A 175 9.59 -12.02 13.64
N LEU A 176 8.40 -11.85 14.17
CA LEU A 176 7.27 -11.34 13.41
C LEU A 176 7.51 -9.86 13.07
N GLN A 177 7.26 -9.53 11.81
CA GLN A 177 7.25 -8.16 11.33
C GLN A 177 6.01 -7.94 10.48
N PHE A 178 5.34 -6.82 10.71
CA PHE A 178 4.11 -6.43 10.03
C PHE A 178 4.41 -5.36 9.00
N GLU A 179 4.23 -5.66 7.74
CA GLU A 179 4.41 -4.71 6.65
C GLU A 179 3.10 -3.96 6.43
N ILE A 180 3.07 -2.68 6.83
CA ILE A 180 1.90 -1.83 6.66
C ILE A 180 1.82 -1.41 5.20
N GLN A 181 0.66 -1.62 4.59
CA GLN A 181 0.35 -1.21 3.23
C GLN A 181 -0.50 0.07 3.21
N TYR A 182 -1.44 0.17 4.17
CA TYR A 182 -2.32 1.33 4.31
C TYR A 182 -2.60 1.60 5.80
N TYR A 183 -2.94 2.84 6.09
CA TYR A 183 -3.24 3.33 7.45
C TYR A 183 -4.39 4.34 7.42
N LYS A 184 -5.10 4.40 8.54
CA LYS A 184 -6.16 5.39 8.76
C LYS A 184 -6.26 5.75 10.24
#